data_d39989b1818d4f9c71396d2ab044235a
#
_entry.id   d39989b1818d4f9c71396d2ab044235a
#
_cell.length_a   1.000
_cell.length_b   1.000
_cell.length_c   1.000
_cell.angle_alpha   90.00
_cell.angle_beta   90.00
_cell.angle_gamma   90.00
#
_symmetry.space_group_name_H-M   'P 1'
#
loop_
_entity.id
_entity.type
_entity.pdbx_description
1 polymer ?
#
loop_
_entity_poly.entity_id
_entity_poly.type
_entity_poly.pdbx_seq_one_letter_code
_entity_poly.pdbx_strand_id
1 'polypeptide(L)'
;LASQALAAVMEACRAARLTRNQHVLFRLGDLICHAECADVLARRAARTLDGKAHEKSPDRFDGPTLAVMSRIFAREAAQKVGQEGARWVAGALTADSADVGPMLATIPHDAIRTAQAGLIADMDHIADVLYDRA
;
A
#
# COMPACT_ATOMS: atom_id res chain seq x y z
N LEU A 1 0.22 -7.27 -2.10
CA LEU A 1 0.91 -7.19 -0.80
C LEU A 1 0.21 -6.21 0.14
N ALA A 2 -0.06 -4.94 -0.27
CA ALA A 2 -0.74 -3.96 0.58
C ALA A 2 -2.09 -4.47 1.10
N SER A 3 -2.93 -5.01 0.22
CA SER A 3 -4.25 -5.56 0.57
C SER A 3 -4.16 -6.79 1.48
N GLN A 4 -3.13 -7.63 1.33
CA GLN A 4 -2.90 -8.75 2.25
C GLN A 4 -2.50 -8.27 3.64
N ALA A 5 -1.57 -7.29 3.71
CA ALA A 5 -1.19 -6.70 4.98
C ALA A 5 -2.39 -6.00 5.65
N LEU A 6 -3.19 -5.26 4.86
CA LEU A 6 -4.39 -4.60 5.37
C LEU A 6 -5.40 -5.60 5.94
N ALA A 7 -5.64 -6.72 5.27
CA ALA A 7 -6.55 -7.76 5.75
C ALA A 7 -6.09 -8.32 7.12
N ALA A 8 -4.79 -8.60 7.27
CA ALA A 8 -4.22 -9.06 8.53
C ALA A 8 -4.39 -8.03 9.66
N VAL A 9 -4.13 -6.75 9.37
CA VAL A 9 -4.29 -5.65 10.32
C VAL A 9 -5.76 -5.48 10.73
N MET A 10 -6.69 -5.52 9.78
CA MET A 10 -8.13 -5.40 10.06
C MET A 10 -8.65 -6.56 10.92
N GLU A 11 -8.20 -7.78 10.64
CA GLU A 11 -8.58 -8.95 11.43
C GLU A 11 -8.03 -8.86 12.86
N ALA A 12 -6.79 -8.43 13.02
CA ALA A 12 -6.21 -8.18 14.34
C ALA A 12 -6.97 -7.09 15.12
N CYS A 13 -7.37 -5.99 14.46
CA CYS A 13 -8.21 -4.95 15.06
C CYS A 13 -9.56 -5.49 15.51
N ARG A 14 -10.18 -6.36 14.70
CA ARG A 14 -11.45 -7.00 15.03
C ARG A 14 -11.31 -7.91 16.25
N ALA A 15 -10.31 -8.78 16.27
CA ALA A 15 -10.03 -9.71 17.36
C ALA A 15 -9.76 -8.98 18.68
N ALA A 16 -8.97 -7.90 18.64
CA ALA A 16 -8.67 -7.08 19.80
C ALA A 16 -9.78 -6.09 20.20
N ARG A 17 -10.94 -6.12 19.53
CA ARG A 17 -12.09 -5.20 19.76
C ARG A 17 -11.72 -3.71 19.60
N LEU A 18 -10.75 -3.39 18.77
CA LEU A 18 -10.31 -2.03 18.51
C LEU A 18 -11.21 -1.24 17.53
N THR A 19 -12.24 -1.87 16.98
CA THR A 19 -13.17 -1.28 16.02
C THR A 19 -14.02 -0.12 16.57
N ARG A 20 -13.95 0.16 17.88
CA ARG A 20 -14.56 1.33 18.53
C ARG A 20 -13.53 2.39 18.97
N ASN A 21 -12.25 2.11 18.80
CA ASN A 21 -11.19 3.05 19.12
C ASN A 21 -11.03 4.05 17.97
N GLN A 22 -11.47 5.29 18.16
CA GLN A 22 -11.45 6.33 17.13
C GLN A 22 -10.04 6.57 16.57
N HIS A 23 -9.01 6.57 17.41
CA HIS A 23 -7.63 6.77 16.97
C HIS A 23 -7.20 5.67 15.99
N VAL A 24 -7.48 4.40 16.33
CA VAL A 24 -7.19 3.26 15.46
C VAL A 24 -8.01 3.34 14.16
N LEU A 25 -9.30 3.70 14.23
CA LEU A 25 -10.15 3.82 13.05
C LEU A 25 -9.65 4.88 12.07
N PHE A 26 -9.18 6.05 12.55
CA PHE A 26 -8.59 7.06 11.67
C PHE A 26 -7.32 6.55 10.99
N ARG A 27 -6.46 5.83 11.73
CA ARG A 27 -5.24 5.23 11.15
C ARG A 27 -5.57 4.14 10.14
N LEU A 28 -6.56 3.30 10.42
CA LEU A 28 -7.03 2.30 9.45
C LEU A 28 -7.59 2.95 8.19
N GLY A 29 -8.33 4.05 8.30
CA GLY A 29 -8.81 4.82 7.15
C GLY A 29 -7.67 5.28 6.25
N ASP A 30 -6.58 5.80 6.80
CA ASP A 30 -5.37 6.18 6.06
C ASP A 30 -4.74 4.97 5.35
N LEU A 31 -4.61 3.82 6.03
CA LEU A 31 -4.05 2.60 5.46
C LEU A 31 -4.92 2.01 4.34
N ILE A 32 -6.25 2.06 4.50
CA ILE A 32 -7.20 1.67 3.46
C ILE A 32 -7.02 2.54 2.23
N CYS A 33 -6.95 3.87 2.38
CA CYS A 33 -6.73 4.79 1.27
C CYS A 33 -5.43 4.46 0.52
N HIS A 34 -4.33 4.16 1.21
CA HIS A 34 -3.07 3.79 0.57
C HIS A 34 -3.19 2.49 -0.24
N ALA A 35 -3.83 1.45 0.30
CA ALA A 35 -4.02 0.18 -0.38
C ALA A 35 -4.92 0.33 -1.62
N GLU A 36 -6.03 1.06 -1.50
CA GLU A 36 -6.96 1.32 -2.59
C GLU A 36 -6.35 2.18 -3.70
N CYS A 37 -5.61 3.24 -3.33
CA CYS A 37 -4.92 4.07 -4.32
C CYS A 37 -3.87 3.27 -5.09
N ALA A 38 -3.15 2.35 -4.43
CA ALA A 38 -2.19 1.48 -5.09
C ALA A 38 -2.88 0.56 -6.13
N ASP A 39 -4.02 -0.03 -5.78
CA ASP A 39 -4.78 -0.89 -6.68
C ASP A 39 -5.35 -0.11 -7.88
N VAL A 40 -5.95 1.05 -7.62
CA VAL A 40 -6.50 1.92 -8.67
C VAL A 40 -5.41 2.37 -9.65
N LEU A 41 -4.24 2.79 -9.13
CA LEU A 41 -3.12 3.21 -9.98
C LEU A 41 -2.56 2.05 -10.80
N ALA A 42 -2.46 0.85 -10.22
CA ALA A 42 -2.02 -0.35 -10.94
C ALA A 42 -2.98 -0.72 -12.08
N ARG A 43 -4.28 -0.70 -11.82
CA ARG A 43 -5.31 -0.94 -12.84
C ARG A 43 -5.27 0.11 -13.95
N ARG A 44 -5.06 1.38 -13.59
CA ARG A 44 -4.92 2.45 -14.58
C ARG A 44 -3.70 2.22 -15.47
N ALA A 45 -2.54 1.93 -14.89
CA ALA A 45 -1.32 1.64 -15.62
C ALA A 45 -1.51 0.47 -16.60
N ALA A 46 -2.09 -0.64 -16.12
CA ALA A 46 -2.38 -1.80 -16.96
C ALA A 46 -3.31 -1.46 -18.14
N ARG A 47 -4.39 -0.73 -17.90
CA ARG A 47 -5.31 -0.31 -18.96
C ARG A 47 -4.63 0.60 -19.99
N THR A 48 -3.76 1.50 -19.55
CA THR A 48 -3.03 2.39 -20.47
C THR A 48 -2.04 1.60 -21.32
N LEU A 49 -1.33 0.62 -20.74
CA LEU A 49 -0.45 -0.29 -21.48
C LEU A 49 -1.21 -1.10 -22.54
N ASP A 50 -2.45 -1.52 -22.23
CA ASP A 50 -3.31 -2.28 -23.15
C ASP A 50 -3.98 -1.38 -24.22
N GLY A 51 -3.71 -0.07 -24.27
CA GLY A 51 -4.39 0.87 -25.15
C GLY A 51 -5.86 1.11 -24.82
N LYS A 52 -6.29 0.77 -23.59
CA LYS A 52 -7.68 0.93 -23.09
C LYS A 52 -7.81 2.07 -22.10
N ALA A 53 -6.97 3.10 -22.23
CA ALA A 53 -7.08 4.30 -21.40
C ALA A 53 -8.47 4.95 -21.58
N HIS A 54 -9.00 5.52 -20.49
CA HIS A 54 -10.28 6.22 -20.56
C HIS A 54 -10.09 7.55 -21.30
N GLU A 55 -11.00 7.91 -22.21
CA GLU A 55 -10.96 9.14 -23.04
C GLU A 55 -10.73 10.44 -22.23
N LYS A 56 -11.22 10.48 -20.98
CA LYS A 56 -11.03 11.61 -20.05
C LYS A 56 -9.77 11.49 -19.17
N SER A 57 -8.93 10.48 -19.41
CA SER A 57 -7.69 10.32 -18.64
C SER A 57 -6.68 11.34 -19.12
N PRO A 58 -6.01 12.11 -18.24
CA PRO A 58 -4.94 13.01 -18.68
C PRO A 58 -3.82 12.22 -19.36
N ASP A 59 -3.43 12.61 -20.57
CA ASP A 59 -2.36 11.97 -21.37
C ASP A 59 -0.94 12.42 -20.95
N ARG A 60 -0.80 12.97 -19.72
CA ARG A 60 0.47 13.51 -19.26
C ARG A 60 1.59 12.47 -19.20
N PHE A 61 1.24 11.21 -18.92
CA PHE A 61 2.19 10.11 -18.79
C PHE A 61 1.74 8.93 -19.64
N ASP A 62 2.67 8.34 -20.35
CA ASP A 62 2.46 7.12 -21.13
C ASP A 62 2.29 5.87 -20.25
N GLY A 63 1.95 4.74 -20.85
CA GLY A 63 1.74 3.47 -20.17
C GLY A 63 2.97 2.97 -19.39
N PRO A 64 4.17 2.95 -20.01
CA PRO A 64 5.41 2.59 -19.33
C PRO A 64 5.69 3.44 -18.08
N THR A 65 5.59 4.77 -18.20
CA THR A 65 5.79 5.70 -17.07
C THR A 65 4.78 5.45 -15.95
N LEU A 66 3.49 5.29 -16.30
CA LEU A 66 2.46 4.96 -15.31
C LEU A 66 2.72 3.61 -14.62
N ALA A 67 3.26 2.63 -15.32
CA ALA A 67 3.62 1.34 -14.74
C ALA A 67 4.75 1.49 -13.70
N VAL A 68 5.77 2.31 -13.98
CA VAL A 68 6.84 2.62 -13.02
C VAL A 68 6.29 3.35 -11.80
N MET A 69 5.49 4.40 -11.99
CA MET A 69 4.82 5.13 -10.90
C MET A 69 3.97 4.21 -10.03
N SER A 70 3.22 3.30 -10.67
CA SER A 70 2.39 2.31 -9.98
C SER A 70 3.22 1.35 -9.13
N ARG A 71 4.38 0.87 -9.62
CA ARG A 71 5.27 0.01 -8.84
C ARG A 71 5.85 0.73 -7.63
N ILE A 72 6.30 1.98 -7.78
CA ILE A 72 6.78 2.79 -6.67
C ILE A 72 5.69 2.90 -5.60
N PHE A 73 4.50 3.37 -5.99
CA PHE A 73 3.42 3.59 -5.04
C PHE A 73 2.95 2.30 -4.37
N ALA A 74 2.88 1.17 -5.10
CA ALA A 74 2.50 -0.12 -4.54
C ALA A 74 3.50 -0.64 -3.49
N ARG A 75 4.81 -0.40 -3.69
CA ARG A 75 5.87 -0.72 -2.72
C ARG A 75 5.73 0.11 -1.45
N GLU A 76 5.57 1.43 -1.61
CA GLU A 76 5.38 2.36 -0.50
C GLU A 76 4.09 2.02 0.29
N ALA A 77 2.98 1.78 -0.40
CA ALA A 77 1.72 1.39 0.24
C ALA A 77 1.84 0.08 1.02
N ALA A 78 2.50 -0.95 0.45
CA ALA A 78 2.71 -2.22 1.13
C ALA A 78 3.56 -2.07 2.39
N GLN A 79 4.64 -1.28 2.31
CA GLN A 79 5.52 -0.98 3.43
C GLN A 79 4.76 -0.25 4.55
N LYS A 80 4.05 0.82 4.19
CA LYS A 80 3.26 1.61 5.13
C LYS A 80 2.18 0.77 5.81
N VAL A 81 1.38 0.05 5.05
CA VAL A 81 0.29 -0.77 5.59
C VAL A 81 0.83 -1.85 6.53
N GLY A 82 1.88 -2.56 6.13
CA GLY A 82 2.44 -3.63 6.94
C GLY A 82 3.04 -3.14 8.25
N GLN A 83 3.87 -2.10 8.19
CA GLN A 83 4.57 -1.60 9.38
C GLN A 83 3.69 -0.77 10.30
N GLU A 84 3.00 0.24 9.75
CA GLU A 84 2.17 1.12 10.58
C GLU A 84 0.93 0.40 11.10
N GLY A 85 0.33 -0.49 10.29
CA GLY A 85 -0.81 -1.29 10.73
C GLY A 85 -0.47 -2.14 11.95
N ALA A 86 0.61 -2.91 11.89
CA ALA A 86 1.08 -3.70 13.03
C ALA A 86 1.39 -2.82 14.25
N ARG A 87 2.06 -1.68 14.04
CA ARG A 87 2.39 -0.71 15.10
C ARG A 87 1.16 -0.18 15.81
N TRP A 88 0.12 0.23 15.06
CA TRP A 88 -1.09 0.81 15.65
C TRP A 88 -1.91 -0.22 16.40
N VAL A 89 -2.00 -1.46 15.90
CA VAL A 89 -2.64 -2.55 16.62
C VAL A 89 -1.89 -2.84 17.91
N ALA A 90 -0.59 -3.09 17.83
CA ALA A 90 0.24 -3.39 19.01
C ALA A 90 0.18 -2.27 20.06
N GLY A 91 0.24 -1.00 19.61
CA GLY A 91 0.19 0.16 20.50
C GLY A 91 -1.17 0.39 21.18
N ALA A 92 -2.24 -0.21 20.67
CA ALA A 92 -3.59 -0.11 21.23
C ALA A 92 -3.98 -1.31 22.13
N LEU A 93 -3.14 -2.35 22.20
CA LEU A 93 -3.40 -3.52 23.05
C LEU A 93 -3.28 -3.17 24.54
N THR A 94 -4.13 -3.82 25.32
CA THR A 94 -4.11 -3.80 26.79
C THR A 94 -3.86 -5.21 27.30
N ALA A 95 -3.66 -5.36 28.62
CA ALA A 95 -3.44 -6.67 29.25
C ALA A 95 -4.61 -7.66 28.98
N ASP A 96 -5.82 -7.14 28.81
CA ASP A 96 -7.04 -7.94 28.57
C ASP A 96 -7.35 -8.12 27.06
N SER A 97 -6.49 -7.65 26.17
CA SER A 97 -6.68 -7.79 24.73
C SER A 97 -6.45 -9.24 24.30
N ALA A 98 -7.20 -9.70 23.29
CA ALA A 98 -6.94 -10.99 22.68
C ALA A 98 -5.50 -11.03 22.08
N ASP A 99 -4.89 -12.21 22.06
CA ASP A 99 -3.63 -12.40 21.35
C ASP A 99 -3.84 -12.23 19.84
N VAL A 100 -3.26 -11.19 19.27
CA VAL A 100 -3.32 -10.87 17.84
C VAL A 100 -2.04 -11.25 17.10
N GLY A 101 -1.08 -11.82 17.81
CA GLY A 101 0.20 -12.25 17.22
C GLY A 101 0.02 -13.15 15.99
N PRO A 102 -0.82 -14.18 16.01
CA PRO A 102 -1.08 -15.04 14.86
C PRO A 102 -1.63 -14.29 13.65
N MET A 103 -2.50 -13.27 13.83
CA MET A 103 -3.03 -12.47 12.74
C MET A 103 -1.95 -11.56 12.15
N LEU A 104 -1.19 -10.86 12.99
CA LEU A 104 -0.10 -9.99 12.54
C LEU A 104 1.04 -10.77 11.90
N ALA A 105 1.27 -12.02 12.29
CA ALA A 105 2.26 -12.89 11.67
C ALA A 105 1.90 -13.26 10.22
N THR A 106 0.64 -13.09 9.80
CA THR A 106 0.23 -13.29 8.40
C THR A 106 0.58 -12.11 7.48
N ILE A 107 1.05 -10.98 8.02
CA ILE A 107 1.56 -9.87 7.23
C ILE A 107 2.81 -10.36 6.47
N PRO A 108 2.85 -10.22 5.12
CA PRO A 108 3.93 -10.79 4.32
C PRO A 108 5.19 -9.89 4.34
N HIS A 109 5.79 -9.67 5.51
CA HIS A 109 6.93 -8.75 5.71
C HIS A 109 8.12 -9.08 4.81
N ASP A 110 8.46 -10.35 4.63
CA ASP A 110 9.58 -10.75 3.77
C ASP A 110 9.29 -10.46 2.28
N ALA A 111 8.07 -10.69 1.84
CA ALA A 111 7.67 -10.36 0.47
C ALA A 111 7.64 -8.84 0.25
N ILE A 112 7.17 -8.07 1.24
CA ILE A 112 7.19 -6.60 1.21
C ILE A 112 8.62 -6.09 1.12
N ARG A 113 9.53 -6.61 1.93
CA ARG A 113 10.96 -6.27 1.91
C ARG A 113 11.61 -6.63 0.57
N THR A 114 11.36 -7.82 0.06
CA THR A 114 11.88 -8.28 -1.23
C THR A 114 11.36 -7.42 -2.40
N ALA A 115 10.11 -6.99 -2.34
CA ALA A 115 9.50 -6.14 -3.35
C ALA A 115 10.15 -4.74 -3.45
N GLN A 116 10.91 -4.29 -2.43
CA GLN A 116 11.62 -3.01 -2.49
C GLN A 116 12.81 -3.02 -3.48
N ALA A 117 13.24 -4.19 -3.95
CA ALA A 117 14.33 -4.27 -4.91
C ALA A 117 14.04 -3.44 -6.18
N GLY A 118 14.96 -2.56 -6.55
CA GLY A 118 14.83 -1.66 -7.70
C GLY A 118 14.00 -0.39 -7.45
N LEU A 119 13.54 -0.13 -6.22
CA LEU A 119 12.75 1.07 -5.90
C LEU A 119 13.49 2.36 -6.28
N ILE A 120 14.77 2.49 -5.91
CA ILE A 120 15.55 3.71 -6.20
C ILE A 120 15.72 3.91 -7.71
N ALA A 121 16.01 2.85 -8.46
CA ALA A 121 16.12 2.96 -9.92
C ALA A 121 14.79 3.39 -10.58
N ASP A 122 13.65 2.89 -10.08
CA ASP A 122 12.33 3.33 -10.54
C ASP A 122 12.09 4.82 -10.18
N MET A 123 12.50 5.27 -8.98
CA MET A 123 12.38 6.68 -8.55
C MET A 123 13.27 7.60 -9.40
N ASP A 124 14.52 7.22 -9.67
CA ASP A 124 15.44 7.98 -10.52
C ASP A 124 14.87 8.13 -11.93
N HIS A 125 14.34 7.03 -12.50
CA HIS A 125 13.68 7.08 -13.81
C HIS A 125 12.50 8.08 -13.84
N ILE A 126 11.65 8.09 -12.82
CA ILE A 126 10.53 9.05 -12.76
C ILE A 126 11.04 10.47 -12.57
N ALA A 127 12.11 10.67 -11.80
CA ALA A 127 12.72 11.99 -11.66
C ALA A 127 13.23 12.50 -13.01
N ASP A 128 13.88 11.65 -13.81
CA ASP A 128 14.38 12.02 -15.14
C ASP A 128 13.23 12.39 -16.09
N VAL A 129 12.14 11.61 -16.10
CA VAL A 129 10.94 11.95 -16.88
C VAL A 129 10.31 13.28 -16.45
N LEU A 130 10.25 13.56 -15.14
CA LEU A 130 9.65 14.79 -14.61
C LEU A 130 10.48 16.05 -14.90
N TYR A 131 11.80 15.90 -15.02
CA TYR A 131 12.74 16.99 -15.26
C TYR A 131 13.24 17.06 -16.72
N ASP A 132 12.60 16.33 -17.65
CA ASP A 132 13.00 16.26 -19.06
C ASP A 132 14.48 15.91 -19.25
N ARG A 133 14.98 14.96 -18.44
CA ARG A 133 16.37 14.48 -18.49
C ARG A 133 16.51 13.11 -19.17
N ALA A 134 15.41 12.54 -19.63
CA ALA A 134 15.33 11.24 -20.29
C ALA A 134 15.51 11.36 -21.81
#